data_b2cd4d7ab9213e842242727aa44c7710
#
_entry.id   b2cd4d7ab9213e842242727aa44c7710
#
_cell.length_a   1.000
_cell.length_b   1.000
_cell.length_c   1.000
_cell.angle_alpha   90.00
_cell.angle_beta   90.00
_cell.angle_gamma   90.00
#
_symmetry.space_group_name_H-M   'P 1'
#
loop_
_entity.id
_entity.type
_entity.pdbx_description
1 polymer ?
#
loop_
_entity_poly.entity_id
_entity_poly.type
_entity_poly.pdbx_seq_one_letter_code
_entity_poly.pdbx_strand_id
1 'polypeptide(L)'
;RRVVAMGGEIRFGQRVDQVSVENGRIVSVAAVDENGVRSAVEGDYFLSTMPVRDLIGAMGPAAPEKVKEVAEGLVYRDFMTVGLLLDSLKLKDPKAENGRVMDDWIYVQERDVKIGRLQLFNNWSPYMVKDPDTVFMGLEYFCDEGDEMWNTPDQEFIDFAVGELEKLGIVERSHVKDAVLIRVPKAYPAYFGTYGQFGEIRKFTDSLENLFLLGRNGQHRYNNMDHSMLTAMAAAEAILSGNVRDKSPVWEINTEEEYHEEKQGA
;
A
#
# COMPACT_ATOMS: atom_id res chain seq x y z
N ARG A 1 -10.33 -17.38 1.73
CA ARG A 1 -10.97 -18.70 1.97
C ARG A 1 -10.85 -19.13 3.44
N ARG A 2 -9.65 -19.14 4.07
CA ARG A 2 -9.46 -19.59 5.47
C ARG A 2 -10.23 -18.72 6.48
N VAL A 3 -10.23 -17.39 6.35
CA VAL A 3 -10.97 -16.48 7.23
C VAL A 3 -12.46 -16.82 7.25
N VAL A 4 -13.07 -16.97 6.07
CA VAL A 4 -14.49 -17.31 5.93
C VAL A 4 -14.77 -18.71 6.45
N ALA A 5 -13.89 -19.69 6.20
CA ALA A 5 -14.03 -21.06 6.72
C ALA A 5 -13.95 -21.12 8.25
N MET A 6 -13.32 -20.14 8.89
CA MET A 6 -13.24 -20.00 10.35
C MET A 6 -14.39 -19.15 10.92
N GLY A 7 -15.38 -18.77 10.12
CA GLY A 7 -16.55 -17.99 10.56
C GLY A 7 -16.35 -16.47 10.44
N GLY A 8 -15.23 -16.00 9.91
CA GLY A 8 -15.00 -14.57 9.67
C GLY A 8 -15.76 -14.08 8.43
N GLU A 9 -16.05 -12.79 8.39
CA GLU A 9 -16.69 -12.11 7.28
C GLU A 9 -15.69 -11.19 6.56
N ILE A 10 -15.76 -11.11 5.22
CA ILE A 10 -15.02 -10.17 4.39
C ILE A 10 -16.03 -9.38 3.56
N ARG A 11 -16.03 -8.05 3.70
CA ARG A 11 -16.89 -7.12 2.96
C ARG A 11 -16.06 -6.34 1.98
N PHE A 12 -16.26 -6.61 0.70
CA PHE A 12 -15.62 -5.87 -0.39
C PHE A 12 -16.45 -4.65 -0.80
N GLY A 13 -15.82 -3.70 -1.51
CA GLY A 13 -16.50 -2.51 -2.03
C GLY A 13 -17.03 -1.57 -0.93
N GLN A 14 -16.44 -1.62 0.27
CA GLN A 14 -16.84 -0.78 1.39
C GLN A 14 -15.66 0.06 1.89
N ARG A 15 -15.91 1.35 2.07
CA ARG A 15 -14.94 2.30 2.60
C ARG A 15 -15.41 2.83 3.95
N VAL A 16 -14.60 2.66 4.98
CA VAL A 16 -14.87 3.28 6.30
C VAL A 16 -14.64 4.79 6.19
N ASP A 17 -15.64 5.57 6.56
CA ASP A 17 -15.63 7.04 6.51
C ASP A 17 -16.02 7.72 7.83
N GLN A 18 -16.43 6.95 8.84
CA GLN A 18 -16.73 7.46 10.17
C GLN A 18 -16.32 6.46 11.24
N VAL A 19 -15.76 6.98 12.34
CA VAL A 19 -15.39 6.21 13.53
C VAL A 19 -16.02 6.88 14.75
N SER A 20 -16.85 6.14 15.45
CA SER A 20 -17.55 6.63 16.65
C SER A 20 -16.75 6.28 17.90
N VAL A 21 -16.39 7.31 18.68
CA VAL A 21 -15.60 7.17 19.91
C VAL A 21 -16.41 7.64 21.10
N GLU A 22 -16.51 6.82 22.13
CA GLU A 22 -17.17 7.15 23.40
C GLU A 22 -16.31 6.67 24.56
N ASN A 23 -16.13 7.50 25.56
CA ASN A 23 -15.42 7.15 26.81
C ASN A 23 -14.03 6.52 26.59
N GLY A 24 -13.26 7.00 25.60
CA GLY A 24 -11.92 6.48 25.31
C GLY A 24 -11.90 5.14 24.58
N ARG A 25 -13.01 4.73 23.97
CA ARG A 25 -13.13 3.50 23.17
C ARG A 25 -13.84 3.78 21.84
N ILE A 26 -13.48 3.05 20.81
CA ILE A 26 -14.27 3.01 19.59
C ILE A 26 -15.47 2.08 19.87
N VAL A 27 -16.66 2.55 19.53
CA VAL A 27 -17.91 1.78 19.69
C VAL A 27 -18.42 1.22 18.37
N SER A 28 -18.18 1.94 17.26
CA SER A 28 -18.55 1.49 15.92
C SER A 28 -17.74 2.19 14.85
N VAL A 29 -17.73 1.59 13.68
CA VAL A 29 -17.28 2.23 12.42
C VAL A 29 -18.45 2.23 11.44
N ALA A 30 -18.57 3.28 10.63
CA ALA A 30 -19.50 3.29 9.51
C ALA A 30 -18.73 3.16 8.20
N ALA A 31 -19.21 2.26 7.34
CA ALA A 31 -18.68 2.04 6.02
C ALA A 31 -19.73 2.39 4.97
N VAL A 32 -19.28 2.96 3.86
CA VAL A 32 -20.11 3.29 2.70
C VAL A 32 -19.72 2.41 1.52
N ASP A 33 -20.72 1.85 0.86
CA ASP A 33 -20.52 1.04 -0.35
C ASP A 33 -20.46 1.92 -1.63
N GLU A 34 -20.26 1.28 -2.78
CA GLU A 34 -20.21 1.93 -4.09
C GLU A 34 -21.53 2.61 -4.51
N ASN A 35 -22.66 2.22 -3.90
CA ASN A 35 -23.98 2.81 -4.13
C ASN A 35 -24.29 3.96 -3.16
N GLY A 36 -23.35 4.28 -2.26
CA GLY A 36 -23.53 5.30 -1.22
C GLY A 36 -24.32 4.81 -0.01
N VAL A 37 -24.62 3.53 0.11
CA VAL A 37 -25.33 2.95 1.26
C VAL A 37 -24.35 2.82 2.42
N ARG A 38 -24.73 3.43 3.55
CA ARG A 38 -23.93 3.42 4.77
C ARG A 38 -24.41 2.34 5.71
N SER A 39 -23.47 1.57 6.26
CA SER A 39 -23.70 0.55 7.28
C SER A 39 -22.78 0.78 8.47
N ALA A 40 -23.30 0.61 9.69
CA ALA A 40 -22.49 0.64 10.90
C ALA A 40 -22.09 -0.79 11.30
N VAL A 41 -20.86 -0.92 11.81
CA VAL A 41 -20.31 -2.16 12.35
C VAL A 41 -19.80 -1.89 13.76
N GLU A 42 -20.35 -2.59 14.74
CA GLU A 42 -19.90 -2.58 16.12
C GLU A 42 -18.84 -3.67 16.35
N GLY A 43 -18.00 -3.49 17.34
CA GLY A 43 -16.96 -4.47 17.69
C GLY A 43 -16.32 -4.18 19.05
N ASP A 44 -15.73 -5.21 19.63
CA ASP A 44 -14.98 -5.09 20.88
C ASP A 44 -13.60 -4.46 20.65
N TYR A 45 -12.96 -4.80 19.55
CA TYR A 45 -11.63 -4.33 19.13
C TYR A 45 -11.62 -3.91 17.66
N PHE A 46 -10.83 -2.88 17.37
CA PHE A 46 -10.67 -2.31 16.04
C PHE A 46 -9.20 -2.32 15.64
N LEU A 47 -8.90 -3.03 14.58
CA LEU A 47 -7.56 -3.12 14.01
C LEU A 47 -7.55 -2.37 12.68
N SER A 48 -6.89 -1.21 12.63
CA SER A 48 -6.92 -0.31 11.47
C SER A 48 -5.65 -0.41 10.67
N THR A 49 -5.76 -0.74 9.39
CA THR A 49 -4.70 -0.66 8.39
C THR A 49 -4.89 0.50 7.42
N MET A 50 -5.99 1.27 7.59
CA MET A 50 -6.25 2.44 6.74
C MET A 50 -5.21 3.54 7.00
N PRO A 51 -4.98 4.45 6.04
CA PRO A 51 -4.08 5.59 6.28
C PRO A 51 -4.48 6.33 7.55
N VAL A 52 -3.53 6.52 8.46
CA VAL A 52 -3.81 7.13 9.78
C VAL A 52 -4.39 8.54 9.64
N ARG A 53 -4.02 9.27 8.60
CA ARG A 53 -4.63 10.56 8.25
C ARG A 53 -6.15 10.42 8.07
N ASP A 54 -6.57 9.41 7.31
CA ASP A 54 -7.99 9.17 7.03
C ASP A 54 -8.72 8.66 8.28
N LEU A 55 -8.07 7.83 9.09
CA LEU A 55 -8.60 7.36 10.37
C LEU A 55 -8.90 8.53 11.32
N ILE A 56 -7.95 9.44 11.48
CA ILE A 56 -8.12 10.63 12.35
C ILE A 56 -9.22 11.53 11.79
N GLY A 57 -9.26 11.73 10.47
CA GLY A 57 -10.34 12.47 9.82
C GLY A 57 -11.72 11.85 10.06
N ALA A 58 -11.83 10.52 10.00
CA ALA A 58 -13.07 9.78 10.24
C ALA A 58 -13.56 9.85 11.70
N MET A 59 -12.70 10.15 12.66
CA MET A 59 -13.07 10.36 14.07
C MET A 59 -13.71 11.74 14.32
N GLY A 60 -13.56 12.68 13.40
CA GLY A 60 -14.18 14.01 13.46
C GLY A 60 -13.91 14.75 14.79
N PRO A 61 -14.96 15.14 15.54
CA PRO A 61 -14.78 15.92 16.78
C PRO A 61 -14.17 15.11 17.94
N ALA A 62 -14.11 13.78 17.85
CA ALA A 62 -13.49 12.95 18.89
C ALA A 62 -11.96 13.05 18.89
N ALA A 63 -11.36 13.39 17.73
CA ALA A 63 -9.92 13.63 17.65
C ALA A 63 -9.58 15.06 18.10
N PRO A 64 -8.58 15.26 18.99
CA PRO A 64 -8.12 16.59 19.38
C PRO A 64 -7.65 17.40 18.18
N GLU A 65 -7.81 18.73 18.22
CA GLU A 65 -7.45 19.63 17.11
C GLU A 65 -5.99 19.48 16.69
N LYS A 66 -5.08 19.42 17.67
CA LYS A 66 -3.65 19.22 17.40
C LYS A 66 -3.35 17.90 16.67
N VAL A 67 -4.07 16.83 17.00
CA VAL A 67 -3.94 15.52 16.34
C VAL A 67 -4.43 15.59 14.90
N LYS A 68 -5.53 16.30 14.65
CA LYS A 68 -6.04 16.52 13.29
C LYS A 68 -5.05 17.33 12.44
N GLU A 69 -4.55 18.44 12.98
CA GLU A 69 -3.53 19.25 12.30
C GLU A 69 -2.30 18.42 11.89
N VAL A 70 -1.79 17.60 12.80
CA VAL A 70 -0.64 16.71 12.50
C VAL A 70 -1.01 15.68 11.45
N ALA A 71 -2.17 15.05 11.56
CA ALA A 71 -2.62 14.03 10.63
C ALA A 71 -2.85 14.58 9.21
N GLU A 72 -3.44 15.77 9.09
CA GLU A 72 -3.64 16.44 7.81
C GLU A 72 -2.34 16.80 7.10
N GLY A 73 -1.31 17.16 7.86
CA GLY A 73 0.02 17.48 7.33
C GLY A 73 0.90 16.25 7.01
N LEU A 74 0.45 15.03 7.27
CA LEU A 74 1.18 13.83 6.86
C LEU A 74 1.16 13.68 5.34
N VAL A 75 2.33 13.46 4.78
CA VAL A 75 2.53 13.34 3.33
C VAL A 75 2.64 11.87 2.94
N TYR A 76 2.09 11.54 1.79
CA TYR A 76 2.22 10.24 1.14
C TYR A 76 2.74 10.45 -0.27
N ARG A 77 3.38 9.43 -0.82
CA ARG A 77 3.65 9.34 -2.24
C ARG A 77 2.71 8.30 -2.85
N ASP A 78 2.16 8.65 -3.97
CA ASP A 78 1.32 7.77 -4.76
C ASP A 78 2.17 7.07 -5.83
N PHE A 79 1.65 6.03 -6.42
CA PHE A 79 2.25 5.45 -7.60
C PHE A 79 1.21 4.82 -8.51
N MET A 80 1.59 4.66 -9.77
CA MET A 80 0.84 3.89 -10.74
C MET A 80 1.65 2.69 -11.16
N THR A 81 0.97 1.58 -11.42
CA THR A 81 1.59 0.40 -12.01
C THR A 81 0.84 -0.05 -13.24
N VAL A 82 1.60 -0.27 -14.32
CA VAL A 82 1.07 -0.92 -15.53
C VAL A 82 1.46 -2.38 -15.46
N GLY A 83 0.48 -3.27 -15.37
CA GLY A 83 0.68 -4.71 -15.51
C GLY A 83 0.58 -5.10 -16.98
N LEU A 84 1.60 -5.75 -17.51
CA LEU A 84 1.64 -6.26 -18.89
C LEU A 84 1.75 -7.78 -18.90
N LEU A 85 0.82 -8.44 -19.58
CA LEU A 85 0.95 -9.84 -19.95
C LEU A 85 1.57 -9.93 -21.34
N LEU A 86 2.69 -10.64 -21.45
CA LEU A 86 3.52 -10.71 -22.66
C LEU A 86 3.71 -12.15 -23.11
N ASP A 87 3.85 -12.38 -24.42
CA ASP A 87 4.29 -13.66 -24.95
C ASP A 87 5.76 -13.93 -24.58
N SER A 88 6.62 -12.92 -24.67
CA SER A 88 8.04 -13.02 -24.37
C SER A 88 8.67 -11.65 -24.15
N LEU A 89 9.86 -11.65 -23.54
CA LEU A 89 10.75 -10.48 -23.51
C LEU A 89 11.74 -10.53 -24.66
N LYS A 90 12.09 -9.38 -25.18
CA LYS A 90 13.22 -9.18 -26.09
C LYS A 90 14.54 -9.28 -25.32
N LEU A 91 14.55 -8.72 -24.10
CA LEU A 91 15.69 -8.82 -23.19
C LEU A 91 15.92 -10.29 -22.80
N LYS A 92 17.19 -10.72 -22.94
CA LYS A 92 17.62 -12.08 -22.58
C LYS A 92 18.80 -12.00 -21.64
N ASP A 93 18.83 -12.89 -20.66
CA ASP A 93 20.03 -13.12 -19.85
C ASP A 93 20.93 -14.16 -20.54
N PRO A 94 22.13 -13.78 -21.03
CA PRO A 94 23.00 -14.70 -21.71
C PRO A 94 23.59 -15.77 -20.77
N LYS A 95 23.47 -15.60 -19.47
CA LYS A 95 23.95 -16.55 -18.45
C LYS A 95 22.88 -17.55 -18.03
N ALA A 96 21.62 -17.27 -18.32
CA ALA A 96 20.52 -18.17 -17.98
C ALA A 96 20.37 -19.27 -19.06
N GLU A 97 20.18 -20.53 -18.65
CA GLU A 97 20.06 -21.69 -19.54
C GLU A 97 18.97 -21.52 -20.61
N ASN A 98 17.85 -20.88 -20.24
CA ASN A 98 16.73 -20.59 -21.14
C ASN A 98 16.70 -19.13 -21.64
N GLY A 99 17.76 -18.35 -21.35
CA GLY A 99 17.82 -16.91 -21.66
C GLY A 99 16.83 -16.04 -20.87
N ARG A 100 16.21 -16.58 -19.82
CA ARG A 100 15.21 -15.88 -19.02
C ARG A 100 15.90 -14.92 -18.04
N VAL A 101 15.43 -13.69 -17.96
CA VAL A 101 15.86 -12.74 -16.92
C VAL A 101 15.33 -13.23 -15.58
N MET A 102 16.23 -13.40 -14.61
CA MET A 102 15.94 -13.99 -13.30
C MET A 102 15.79 -12.95 -12.19
N ASP A 103 15.98 -11.66 -12.49
CA ASP A 103 15.78 -10.58 -11.52
C ASP A 103 14.31 -10.42 -11.20
N ASP A 104 13.97 -10.29 -9.91
CA ASP A 104 12.62 -10.00 -9.45
C ASP A 104 12.26 -8.54 -9.72
N TRP A 105 13.22 -7.64 -9.43
CA TRP A 105 13.15 -6.20 -9.63
C TRP A 105 14.31 -5.67 -10.46
N ILE A 106 14.00 -4.73 -11.34
CA ILE A 106 14.97 -4.01 -12.15
C ILE A 106 14.72 -2.51 -11.97
N TYR A 107 15.70 -1.79 -11.43
CA TYR A 107 15.65 -0.33 -11.34
C TYR A 107 16.07 0.29 -12.66
N VAL A 108 15.26 1.19 -13.18
CA VAL A 108 15.52 1.91 -14.42
C VAL A 108 16.12 3.26 -14.06
N GLN A 109 17.34 3.53 -14.53
CA GLN A 109 18.09 4.76 -14.24
C GLN A 109 18.29 5.65 -15.46
N GLU A 110 17.76 5.27 -16.60
CA GLU A 110 17.74 6.06 -17.81
C GLU A 110 16.95 7.35 -17.60
N ARG A 111 17.55 8.47 -18.05
CA ARG A 111 16.98 9.81 -17.79
C ARG A 111 15.85 10.19 -18.73
N ASP A 112 15.71 9.49 -19.81
CA ASP A 112 14.79 9.77 -20.90
C ASP A 112 13.53 8.89 -20.89
N VAL A 113 13.31 8.14 -19.78
CA VAL A 113 12.08 7.39 -19.46
C VAL A 113 11.57 7.77 -18.09
N LYS A 114 10.27 7.54 -17.87
CA LYS A 114 9.58 7.81 -16.61
C LYS A 114 9.47 6.56 -15.72
N ILE A 115 9.62 5.36 -16.28
CA ILE A 115 9.63 4.12 -15.53
C ILE A 115 10.69 4.19 -14.44
N GLY A 116 10.31 4.00 -13.19
CA GLY A 116 11.24 3.94 -12.07
C GLY A 116 11.76 2.54 -11.80
N ARG A 117 10.88 1.53 -11.98
CA ARG A 117 11.18 0.15 -11.61
C ARG A 117 10.31 -0.83 -12.41
N LEU A 118 10.90 -1.99 -12.74
CA LEU A 118 10.20 -3.12 -13.34
C LEU A 118 10.15 -4.29 -12.36
N GLN A 119 9.07 -5.06 -12.41
CA GLN A 119 8.92 -6.32 -11.69
C GLN A 119 8.63 -7.45 -12.67
N LEU A 120 9.27 -8.62 -12.45
CA LEU A 120 8.97 -9.86 -13.18
C LEU A 120 8.25 -10.82 -12.23
N PHE A 121 6.93 -10.82 -12.26
CA PHE A 121 6.10 -11.58 -11.32
C PHE A 121 6.30 -13.09 -11.41
N ASN A 122 6.75 -13.60 -12.57
CA ASN A 122 7.12 -15.01 -12.74
C ASN A 122 8.20 -15.47 -11.76
N ASN A 123 9.13 -14.57 -11.42
CA ASN A 123 10.28 -14.91 -10.57
C ASN A 123 9.90 -14.89 -9.08
N TRP A 124 8.91 -14.05 -8.70
CA TRP A 124 8.42 -13.97 -7.33
C TRP A 124 7.74 -15.27 -6.89
N SER A 125 6.87 -15.82 -7.72
CA SER A 125 6.15 -17.05 -7.40
C SER A 125 5.49 -17.64 -8.65
N PRO A 126 5.54 -18.97 -8.82
CA PRO A 126 4.86 -19.66 -9.92
C PRO A 126 3.33 -19.51 -9.86
N TYR A 127 2.77 -19.09 -8.73
CA TYR A 127 1.34 -18.86 -8.57
C TYR A 127 0.87 -17.48 -9.02
N MET A 128 1.79 -16.56 -9.34
CA MET A 128 1.45 -15.22 -9.80
C MET A 128 1.16 -15.14 -11.29
N VAL A 129 1.51 -16.16 -12.06
CA VAL A 129 1.28 -16.23 -13.49
C VAL A 129 0.53 -17.52 -13.81
N LYS A 130 -0.60 -17.38 -14.52
CA LYS A 130 -1.47 -18.54 -14.84
C LYS A 130 -0.85 -19.47 -15.87
N ASP A 131 -0.23 -18.88 -16.89
CA ASP A 131 0.44 -19.61 -17.98
C ASP A 131 1.96 -19.38 -17.85
N PRO A 132 2.73 -20.41 -17.49
CA PRO A 132 4.17 -20.29 -17.25
C PRO A 132 4.98 -19.93 -18.50
N ASP A 133 4.40 -20.11 -19.69
CA ASP A 133 5.03 -19.76 -20.97
C ASP A 133 4.87 -18.27 -21.31
N THR A 134 4.08 -17.52 -20.51
CA THR A 134 3.94 -16.06 -20.62
C THR A 134 4.79 -15.33 -19.59
N VAL A 135 5.01 -14.05 -19.81
CA VAL A 135 5.66 -13.15 -18.86
C VAL A 135 4.66 -12.15 -18.33
N PHE A 136 4.55 -12.03 -17.02
CA PHE A 136 3.78 -10.98 -16.39
C PHE A 136 4.73 -9.98 -15.73
N MET A 137 4.70 -8.73 -16.24
CA MET A 137 5.59 -7.66 -15.82
C MET A 137 4.79 -6.51 -15.23
N GLY A 138 5.28 -5.93 -14.14
CA GLY A 138 4.78 -4.68 -13.56
C GLY A 138 5.74 -3.53 -13.82
N LEU A 139 5.22 -2.40 -14.27
CA LEU A 139 5.96 -1.16 -14.50
C LEU A 139 5.52 -0.13 -13.47
N GLU A 140 6.44 0.39 -12.67
CA GLU A 140 6.13 1.32 -11.60
C GLU A 140 6.52 2.75 -11.97
N TYR A 141 5.55 3.65 -11.78
CA TYR A 141 5.66 5.09 -12.01
C TYR A 141 5.34 5.83 -10.71
N PHE A 142 6.29 6.61 -10.22
CA PHE A 142 6.09 7.43 -9.02
C PHE A 142 5.48 8.76 -9.42
N CYS A 143 4.36 9.12 -8.80
CA CYS A 143 3.55 10.29 -9.12
C CYS A 143 2.84 10.80 -7.86
N ASP A 144 2.09 11.86 -8.00
CA ASP A 144 1.19 12.37 -6.96
C ASP A 144 -0.26 12.36 -7.48
N GLU A 145 -1.21 12.02 -6.63
CA GLU A 145 -2.63 12.04 -6.98
C GLU A 145 -3.04 13.41 -7.53
N GLY A 146 -3.58 13.44 -8.74
CA GLY A 146 -4.02 14.65 -9.41
C GLY A 146 -2.99 15.32 -10.32
N ASP A 147 -1.74 14.83 -10.39
CA ASP A 147 -0.78 15.32 -11.35
C ASP A 147 -1.13 14.93 -12.80
N GLU A 148 -0.34 15.40 -13.78
CA GLU A 148 -0.56 15.13 -15.21
C GLU A 148 -0.48 13.62 -15.51
N MET A 149 0.48 12.93 -14.91
CA MET A 149 0.67 11.49 -15.08
C MET A 149 -0.50 10.69 -14.51
N TRP A 150 -0.94 11.03 -13.30
CA TRP A 150 -2.06 10.40 -12.63
C TRP A 150 -3.39 10.56 -13.41
N ASN A 151 -3.59 11.72 -14.02
CA ASN A 151 -4.82 12.04 -14.74
C ASN A 151 -4.84 11.56 -16.20
N THR A 152 -3.74 11.01 -16.72
CA THR A 152 -3.70 10.46 -18.06
C THR A 152 -4.69 9.29 -18.21
N PRO A 153 -5.50 9.24 -19.27
CA PRO A 153 -6.42 8.13 -19.54
C PRO A 153 -5.70 6.78 -19.58
N ASP A 154 -6.35 5.71 -19.09
CA ASP A 154 -5.71 4.41 -18.88
C ASP A 154 -5.04 3.87 -20.14
N GLN A 155 -5.73 3.87 -21.26
CA GLN A 155 -5.17 3.34 -22.51
C GLN A 155 -4.00 4.16 -23.03
N GLU A 156 -4.09 5.49 -22.92
CA GLU A 156 -3.02 6.39 -23.31
C GLU A 156 -1.76 6.17 -22.46
N PHE A 157 -1.95 5.97 -21.15
CA PHE A 157 -0.84 5.69 -20.25
C PHE A 157 -0.22 4.30 -20.49
N ILE A 158 -1.04 3.29 -20.78
CA ILE A 158 -0.55 1.96 -21.15
C ILE A 158 0.27 2.04 -22.44
N ASP A 159 -0.23 2.75 -23.45
CA ASP A 159 0.49 2.94 -24.73
C ASP A 159 1.82 3.67 -24.54
N PHE A 160 1.84 4.69 -23.67
CA PHE A 160 3.06 5.39 -23.27
C PHE A 160 4.05 4.43 -22.59
N ALA A 161 3.58 3.63 -21.62
CA ALA A 161 4.41 2.67 -20.88
C ALA A 161 5.02 1.59 -21.78
N VAL A 162 4.24 1.05 -22.72
CA VAL A 162 4.76 0.11 -23.74
C VAL A 162 5.82 0.79 -24.61
N GLY A 163 5.60 2.05 -25.01
CA GLY A 163 6.57 2.82 -25.78
C GLY A 163 7.92 3.01 -25.05
N GLU A 164 7.89 3.22 -23.74
CA GLU A 164 9.12 3.29 -22.95
C GLU A 164 9.88 1.96 -22.92
N LEU A 165 9.17 0.82 -22.79
CA LEU A 165 9.80 -0.51 -22.86
C LEU A 165 10.39 -0.82 -24.24
N GLU A 166 9.72 -0.39 -25.32
CA GLU A 166 10.26 -0.50 -26.68
C GLU A 166 11.56 0.31 -26.83
N LYS A 167 11.57 1.54 -26.30
CA LYS A 167 12.73 2.42 -26.29
C LYS A 167 13.91 1.81 -25.52
N LEU A 168 13.63 1.15 -24.40
CA LEU A 168 14.63 0.43 -23.60
C LEU A 168 15.06 -0.90 -24.24
N GLY A 169 14.39 -1.34 -25.31
CA GLY A 169 14.69 -2.61 -25.98
C GLY A 169 14.28 -3.85 -25.19
N ILE A 170 13.37 -3.71 -24.21
CA ILE A 170 12.94 -4.79 -23.32
C ILE A 170 11.81 -5.61 -23.94
N VAL A 171 10.86 -4.94 -24.62
CA VAL A 171 9.66 -5.54 -25.19
C VAL A 171 9.47 -5.08 -26.63
N GLU A 172 8.81 -5.86 -27.44
CA GLU A 172 8.19 -5.44 -28.68
C GLU A 172 6.68 -5.36 -28.48
N ARG A 173 6.04 -4.29 -28.95
CA ARG A 173 4.59 -4.06 -28.76
C ARG A 173 3.73 -5.23 -29.24
N SER A 174 4.17 -5.91 -30.29
CA SER A 174 3.50 -7.10 -30.84
C SER A 174 3.43 -8.27 -29.86
N HIS A 175 4.27 -8.27 -28.81
CA HIS A 175 4.27 -9.33 -27.79
C HIS A 175 3.32 -9.02 -26.61
N VAL A 176 2.68 -7.85 -26.58
CA VAL A 176 1.72 -7.49 -25.54
C VAL A 176 0.39 -8.18 -25.80
N LYS A 177 -0.03 -9.06 -24.90
CA LYS A 177 -1.30 -9.81 -24.96
C LYS A 177 -2.42 -9.08 -24.25
N ASP A 178 -2.12 -8.50 -23.08
CA ASP A 178 -3.09 -7.85 -22.22
C ASP A 178 -2.37 -6.82 -21.32
N ALA A 179 -3.10 -5.83 -20.86
CA ALA A 179 -2.57 -4.77 -20.04
C ALA A 179 -3.61 -4.23 -19.05
N VAL A 180 -3.14 -3.78 -17.89
CA VAL A 180 -3.98 -3.11 -16.88
C VAL A 180 -3.19 -1.98 -16.24
N LEU A 181 -3.86 -0.85 -15.99
CA LEU A 181 -3.31 0.26 -15.20
C LEU A 181 -4.00 0.26 -13.83
N ILE A 182 -3.19 0.32 -12.77
CA ILE A 182 -3.66 0.43 -11.39
C ILE A 182 -3.04 1.68 -10.76
N ARG A 183 -3.89 2.56 -10.24
CA ARG A 183 -3.51 3.73 -9.44
C ARG A 183 -3.58 3.38 -7.97
N VAL A 184 -2.50 3.60 -7.24
CA VAL A 184 -2.39 3.29 -5.82
C VAL A 184 -2.13 4.58 -5.04
N PRO A 185 -3.19 5.21 -4.52
CA PRO A 185 -3.03 6.40 -3.70
C PRO A 185 -2.45 6.02 -2.33
N LYS A 186 -1.65 6.94 -1.76
CA LYS A 186 -1.04 6.78 -0.43
C LYS A 186 -0.22 5.50 -0.29
N ALA A 187 0.50 5.14 -1.34
CA ALA A 187 1.29 3.91 -1.41
C ALA A 187 2.47 3.92 -0.43
N TYR A 188 3.12 5.08 -0.29
CA TYR A 188 4.31 5.24 0.53
C TYR A 188 4.12 6.39 1.53
N PRO A 189 4.13 6.11 2.86
CA PRO A 189 4.20 7.16 3.87
C PRO A 189 5.55 7.86 3.80
N ALA A 190 5.55 9.19 3.80
CA ALA A 190 6.74 10.01 3.74
C ALA A 190 7.13 10.52 5.14
N TYR A 191 8.44 10.58 5.42
CA TYR A 191 8.98 10.94 6.74
C TYR A 191 9.34 12.44 6.84
N PHE A 192 8.54 13.27 6.19
CA PHE A 192 8.66 14.72 6.22
C PHE A 192 7.29 15.40 6.47
N GLY A 193 7.20 16.72 6.33
CA GLY A 193 5.99 17.45 6.69
C GLY A 193 5.79 17.45 8.21
N THR A 194 4.62 17.05 8.67
CA THR A 194 4.30 16.96 10.10
C THR A 194 4.76 15.67 10.78
N TYR A 195 5.46 14.78 10.08
CA TYR A 195 5.89 13.49 10.61
C TYR A 195 6.70 13.61 11.91
N GLY A 196 7.54 14.64 12.05
CA GLY A 196 8.27 14.89 13.30
C GLY A 196 7.38 15.08 14.54
N GLN A 197 6.08 15.30 14.36
CA GLN A 197 5.07 15.42 15.43
C GLN A 197 4.16 14.17 15.52
N PHE A 198 4.47 13.08 14.82
CA PHE A 198 3.66 11.86 14.79
C PHE A 198 3.38 11.28 16.17
N GLY A 199 4.24 11.57 17.13
CA GLY A 199 4.05 11.20 18.54
C GLY A 199 2.71 11.68 19.15
N GLU A 200 2.15 12.80 18.67
CA GLU A 200 0.83 13.30 19.10
C GLU A 200 -0.30 12.36 18.63
N ILE A 201 -0.20 11.89 17.39
CA ILE A 201 -1.15 10.90 16.84
C ILE A 201 -1.06 9.60 17.62
N ARG A 202 0.17 9.06 17.79
CA ARG A 202 0.41 7.82 18.53
C ARG A 202 -0.15 7.91 19.95
N LYS A 203 0.16 8.99 20.68
CA LYS A 203 -0.33 9.19 22.05
C LYS A 203 -1.85 9.18 22.12
N PHE A 204 -2.52 9.84 21.19
CA PHE A 204 -3.98 9.87 21.12
C PHE A 204 -4.55 8.48 20.78
N THR A 205 -4.07 7.84 19.72
CA THR A 205 -4.58 6.54 19.28
C THR A 205 -4.29 5.43 20.29
N ASP A 206 -3.15 5.48 20.97
CA ASP A 206 -2.82 4.54 22.04
C ASP A 206 -3.69 4.74 23.30
N SER A 207 -4.26 5.93 23.51
CA SER A 207 -5.22 6.17 24.59
C SER A 207 -6.60 5.55 24.33
N LEU A 208 -6.93 5.20 23.09
CA LEU A 208 -8.15 4.49 22.74
C LEU A 208 -7.92 2.99 22.99
N GLU A 209 -8.43 2.47 24.11
CA GLU A 209 -8.09 1.15 24.65
C GLU A 209 -8.21 0.01 23.63
N ASN A 210 -9.23 0.06 22.76
CA ASN A 210 -9.57 -1.02 21.82
C ASN A 210 -9.17 -0.75 20.36
N LEU A 211 -8.30 0.25 20.10
CA LEU A 211 -7.78 0.55 18.76
C LEU A 211 -6.33 0.09 18.62
N PHE A 212 -6.01 -0.62 17.56
CA PHE A 212 -4.64 -0.96 17.16
C PHE A 212 -4.37 -0.46 15.74
N LEU A 213 -3.27 0.29 15.56
CA LEU A 213 -2.81 0.73 14.25
C LEU A 213 -1.81 -0.28 13.70
N LEU A 214 -2.08 -0.80 12.50
CA LEU A 214 -1.33 -1.90 11.90
C LEU A 214 -0.81 -1.56 10.51
N GLY A 215 0.30 -2.19 10.15
CA GLY A 215 0.83 -2.15 8.80
C GLY A 215 1.36 -0.80 8.35
N ARG A 216 1.60 -0.67 7.06
CA ARG A 216 2.26 0.49 6.45
C ARG A 216 1.50 1.80 6.70
N ASN A 217 0.26 1.85 6.29
CA ASN A 217 -0.52 3.10 6.32
C ASN A 217 -1.13 3.39 7.69
N GLY A 218 -1.50 2.35 8.46
CA GLY A 218 -2.02 2.53 9.81
C GLY A 218 -0.98 3.11 10.76
N GLN A 219 0.29 2.70 10.61
CA GLN A 219 1.39 3.22 11.43
C GLN A 219 2.16 4.37 10.78
N HIS A 220 1.83 4.75 9.57
CA HIS A 220 2.61 5.71 8.75
C HIS A 220 4.11 5.35 8.74
N ARG A 221 4.43 4.08 8.47
CA ARG A 221 5.78 3.52 8.41
C ARG A 221 5.98 2.70 7.15
N TYR A 222 7.22 2.67 6.67
CA TYR A 222 7.58 1.85 5.52
C TYR A 222 7.63 0.36 5.89
N ASN A 223 6.46 -0.20 6.16
CA ASN A 223 6.31 -1.62 6.47
C ASN A 223 6.12 -2.43 5.19
N ASN A 224 6.91 -3.47 5.01
CA ASN A 224 6.67 -4.52 4.02
C ASN A 224 5.60 -5.51 4.52
N MET A 225 5.29 -6.55 3.74
CA MET A 225 4.24 -7.52 4.08
C MET A 225 4.53 -8.25 5.40
N ASP A 226 5.79 -8.64 5.63
CA ASP A 226 6.25 -9.29 6.86
C ASP A 226 6.02 -8.42 8.09
N HIS A 227 6.46 -7.16 8.07
CA HIS A 227 6.21 -6.20 9.14
C HIS A 227 4.71 -5.99 9.38
N SER A 228 3.93 -5.88 8.31
CA SER A 228 2.47 -5.70 8.43
C SER A 228 1.80 -6.91 9.06
N MET A 229 2.22 -8.13 8.72
CA MET A 229 1.73 -9.36 9.36
C MET A 229 2.15 -9.43 10.83
N LEU A 230 3.40 -9.10 11.15
CA LEU A 230 3.91 -9.10 12.53
C LEU A 230 3.16 -8.10 13.42
N THR A 231 2.84 -6.89 12.90
CA THR A 231 2.03 -5.94 13.67
C THR A 231 0.65 -6.48 14.00
N ALA A 232 0.03 -7.21 13.07
CA ALA A 232 -1.27 -7.84 13.30
C ALA A 232 -1.18 -8.99 14.31
N MET A 233 -0.11 -9.80 14.27
CA MET A 233 0.13 -10.87 15.23
C MET A 233 0.36 -10.32 16.65
N ALA A 234 1.15 -9.25 16.80
CA ALA A 234 1.37 -8.60 18.09
C ALA A 234 0.07 -8.02 18.68
N ALA A 235 -0.75 -7.38 17.85
CA ALA A 235 -2.05 -6.89 18.29
C ALA A 235 -3.00 -8.03 18.72
N ALA A 236 -3.04 -9.13 17.96
CA ALA A 236 -3.83 -10.30 18.32
C ALA A 236 -3.37 -10.92 19.65
N GLU A 237 -2.06 -11.02 19.89
CA GLU A 237 -1.50 -11.51 21.15
C GLU A 237 -1.87 -10.58 22.32
N ALA A 238 -1.80 -9.27 22.14
CA ALA A 238 -2.22 -8.30 23.15
C ALA A 238 -3.70 -8.46 23.53
N ILE A 239 -4.56 -8.71 22.55
CA ILE A 239 -5.99 -8.96 22.76
C ILE A 239 -6.22 -10.30 23.50
N LEU A 240 -5.57 -11.36 23.05
CA LEU A 240 -5.73 -12.70 23.62
C LEU A 240 -5.21 -12.80 25.06
N SER A 241 -4.11 -12.10 25.37
CA SER A 241 -3.54 -12.04 26.71
C SER A 241 -4.25 -11.06 27.64
N GLY A 242 -5.15 -10.20 27.11
CA GLY A 242 -5.80 -9.12 27.85
C GLY A 242 -4.91 -7.90 28.11
N ASN A 243 -3.69 -7.86 27.55
CA ASN A 243 -2.76 -6.74 27.71
C ASN A 243 -2.96 -5.68 26.61
N VAL A 244 -4.18 -5.16 26.50
CA VAL A 244 -4.57 -4.26 25.40
C VAL A 244 -4.11 -2.79 25.58
N ARG A 245 -3.64 -2.43 26.78
CA ARG A 245 -3.19 -1.07 27.08
C ARG A 245 -1.76 -0.81 26.66
N ASP A 246 -0.91 -1.83 26.70
CA ASP A 246 0.46 -1.75 26.21
C ASP A 246 0.52 -2.11 24.74
N LYS A 247 0.63 -1.10 23.89
CA LYS A 247 0.75 -1.26 22.43
C LYS A 247 2.20 -1.19 21.94
N SER A 248 3.15 -1.05 22.85
CA SER A 248 4.58 -0.98 22.50
C SER A 248 5.03 -2.13 21.61
N PRO A 249 4.65 -3.42 21.85
CA PRO A 249 5.06 -4.52 21.00
C PRO A 249 4.63 -4.38 19.52
N VAL A 250 3.51 -3.69 19.27
CA VAL A 250 3.04 -3.44 17.90
C VAL A 250 3.88 -2.36 17.22
N TRP A 251 4.35 -1.36 17.98
CA TRP A 251 5.16 -0.26 17.47
C TRP A 251 6.65 -0.60 17.31
N GLU A 252 7.13 -1.62 18.00
CA GLU A 252 8.55 -2.04 17.99
C GLU A 252 8.92 -2.94 16.80
N ILE A 253 7.94 -3.38 16.00
CA ILE A 253 8.18 -4.32 14.91
C ILE A 253 9.05 -3.74 13.79
N ASN A 254 8.90 -2.46 13.49
CA ASN A 254 9.78 -1.77 12.56
C ASN A 254 10.12 -0.41 13.16
N THR A 255 11.37 -0.22 13.51
CA THR A 255 11.90 1.01 14.13
C THR A 255 12.77 1.83 13.18
N GLU A 256 12.87 1.44 11.91
CA GLU A 256 13.62 2.19 10.90
C GLU A 256 12.96 3.56 10.68
N GLU A 257 13.74 4.61 10.87
CA GLU A 257 13.33 6.01 10.71
C GLU A 257 13.78 6.58 9.36
N GLU A 258 14.59 5.82 8.59
CA GLU A 258 15.12 6.25 7.30
C GLU A 258 14.41 5.48 6.17
N TYR A 259 14.03 6.24 5.14
CA TYR A 259 13.51 5.69 3.90
C TYR A 259 14.69 5.36 2.97
N HIS A 260 15.03 4.08 2.87
CA HIS A 260 16.21 3.62 2.13
C HIS A 260 16.11 3.72 0.59
N GLU A 261 14.96 4.08 0.06
CA GLU A 261 14.74 4.24 -1.40
C GLU A 261 14.87 5.70 -1.89
N GLU A 262 15.23 6.66 -1.04
CA GLU A 262 15.54 8.00 -1.51
C GLU A 262 16.85 7.98 -2.30
N LYS A 263 16.82 8.45 -3.56
CA LYS A 263 18.03 8.80 -4.29
C LYS A 263 18.74 9.87 -3.46
N GLN A 264 19.87 9.54 -2.86
CA GLN A 264 20.76 10.56 -2.34
C GLN A 264 21.03 11.55 -3.49
N GLY A 265 20.58 12.79 -3.29
CA GLY A 265 20.67 13.84 -4.28
C GLY A 265 22.12 14.00 -4.75
N ALA A 266 22.30 13.94 -6.06
CA ALA A 266 23.55 14.34 -6.71
C ALA A 266 23.62 15.85 -6.83
#